data_4442be0729011378ad2ac65f14220e78
#
_entry.id   4442be0729011378ad2ac65f14220e78
#
_cell.length_a   1.000
_cell.length_b   1.000
_cell.length_c   1.000
_cell.angle_alpha   90.00
_cell.angle_beta   90.00
_cell.angle_gamma   90.00
#
_symmetry.space_group_name_H-M   'P 1'
#
loop_
_entity.id
_entity.type
_entity.pdbx_description
1 polymer ?
#
loop_
_entity_poly.entity_id
_entity_poly.type
_entity_poly.pdbx_seq_one_letter_code
_entity_poly.pdbx_strand_id
1 'polypeptide(L)'
;GGGDPTSSERLHVKISDIIPYERNARHNKKAIPAVADSIREFGLRGQIVLESRQNPVIVTGHIRVASCKSLGWAEIPDENIAYCDGLTEDQIKAYRIADNKTGEISTWNISMLKSEVKSIGKLDMSKFGCDFKNKSLTYGAERLKTDKGYNLDIINRCDCGASKALFSGDLIHH
;
A
#
# COMPACT_ATOMS: atom_id res chain seq x y z
N GLY A 1 -13.41 2.99 49.15
CA GLY A 1 -13.92 2.71 47.81
C GLY A 1 -13.13 3.50 46.78
N GLY A 2 -11.97 2.98 46.34
CA GLY A 2 -11.20 3.56 45.25
C GLY A 2 -11.73 3.01 43.94
N GLY A 3 -12.43 3.81 43.15
CA GLY A 3 -12.73 3.53 41.79
C GLY A 3 -11.48 3.68 40.95
N ASP A 4 -11.08 2.61 40.27
CA ASP A 4 -9.94 2.58 39.37
C ASP A 4 -10.25 3.45 38.14
N PRO A 5 -9.48 4.53 37.82
CA PRO A 5 -9.72 5.36 36.64
C PRO A 5 -8.95 4.80 35.44
N THR A 6 -9.21 3.58 35.01
CA THR A 6 -8.56 2.97 33.84
C THR A 6 -9.55 2.35 32.86
N SER A 7 -10.61 3.08 32.55
CA SER A 7 -11.22 2.97 31.24
C SER A 7 -11.03 4.31 30.52
N SER A 8 -9.82 4.56 30.02
CA SER A 8 -9.68 5.55 28.97
C SER A 8 -10.63 5.12 27.88
N GLU A 9 -11.75 5.83 27.70
CA GLU A 9 -12.64 5.66 26.56
C GLU A 9 -11.74 5.71 25.34
N ARG A 10 -11.50 4.54 24.74
CA ARG A 10 -10.76 4.46 23.48
C ARG A 10 -11.62 5.22 22.48
N LEU A 11 -11.14 6.36 22.09
CA LEU A 11 -11.81 7.16 21.09
C LEU A 11 -11.80 6.36 19.77
N HIS A 12 -12.96 6.26 19.15
CA HIS A 12 -13.13 5.59 17.87
C HIS A 12 -13.70 6.59 16.87
N VAL A 13 -13.28 6.44 15.61
CA VAL A 13 -13.84 7.22 14.51
C VAL A 13 -14.83 6.36 13.75
N LYS A 14 -16.08 6.81 13.65
CA LYS A 14 -17.12 6.10 12.89
C LYS A 14 -16.77 6.13 11.41
N ILE A 15 -16.84 4.96 10.76
CA ILE A 15 -16.58 4.84 9.33
C ILE A 15 -17.58 5.65 8.51
N SER A 16 -18.83 5.79 9.01
CA SER A 16 -19.85 6.63 8.38
C SER A 16 -19.49 8.10 8.28
N ASP A 17 -18.65 8.58 9.19
CA ASP A 17 -18.25 10.00 9.27
C ASP A 17 -17.02 10.28 8.40
N ILE A 18 -16.27 9.24 8.03
CA ILE A 18 -15.08 9.37 7.19
C ILE A 18 -15.49 9.65 5.74
N ILE A 19 -14.96 10.73 5.18
CA ILE A 19 -15.29 11.22 3.85
C ILE A 19 -14.21 10.77 2.85
N PRO A 20 -14.56 9.94 1.85
CA PRO A 20 -13.65 9.63 0.77
C PRO A 20 -13.26 10.88 -0.02
N TYR A 21 -12.00 11.01 -0.40
CA TYR A 21 -11.59 12.11 -1.28
C TYR A 21 -12.07 11.87 -2.72
N GLU A 22 -12.94 12.75 -3.22
CA GLU A 22 -13.61 12.59 -4.53
C GLU A 22 -12.64 12.49 -5.71
N ARG A 23 -11.56 13.26 -5.66
CA ARG A 23 -10.53 13.30 -6.72
C ARG A 23 -9.41 12.29 -6.51
N ASN A 24 -9.69 11.15 -5.87
CA ASN A 24 -8.70 10.10 -5.67
C ASN A 24 -8.30 9.48 -7.01
N ALA A 25 -7.10 9.79 -7.46
CA ALA A 25 -6.56 9.30 -8.73
C ALA A 25 -6.24 7.79 -8.74
N ARG A 26 -6.21 7.15 -7.57
CA ARG A 26 -5.84 5.74 -7.46
C ARG A 26 -7.05 4.82 -7.41
N HIS A 27 -7.17 3.95 -8.40
CA HIS A 27 -8.24 2.95 -8.48
C HIS A 27 -7.77 1.62 -7.88
N ASN A 28 -8.09 1.40 -6.61
CA ASN A 28 -7.58 0.25 -5.82
C ASN A 28 -8.65 -0.80 -5.48
N LYS A 29 -9.83 -0.76 -6.09
CA LYS A 29 -10.94 -1.67 -5.74
C LYS A 29 -10.54 -3.15 -5.77
N LYS A 30 -9.67 -3.55 -6.69
CA LYS A 30 -9.18 -4.94 -6.81
C LYS A 30 -8.34 -5.40 -5.62
N ALA A 31 -7.74 -4.49 -4.86
CA ALA A 31 -6.91 -4.84 -3.71
C ALA A 31 -7.72 -4.92 -2.40
N ILE A 32 -8.98 -4.51 -2.39
CA ILE A 32 -9.82 -4.54 -1.17
C ILE A 32 -9.89 -5.95 -0.57
N PRO A 33 -10.14 -7.04 -1.32
CA PRO A 33 -10.19 -8.38 -0.74
C PRO A 33 -8.90 -8.79 -0.05
N ALA A 34 -7.74 -8.56 -0.69
CA ALA A 34 -6.43 -8.91 -0.13
C ALA A 34 -6.12 -8.10 1.13
N VAL A 35 -6.44 -6.81 1.16
CA VAL A 35 -6.27 -5.96 2.34
C VAL A 35 -7.26 -6.35 3.45
N ALA A 36 -8.49 -6.70 3.11
CA ALA A 36 -9.47 -7.21 4.08
C ALA A 36 -9.00 -8.53 4.72
N ASP A 37 -8.47 -9.46 3.92
CA ASP A 37 -7.89 -10.72 4.43
C ASP A 37 -6.70 -10.45 5.34
N SER A 38 -5.85 -9.50 4.99
CA SER A 38 -4.73 -9.07 5.85
C SER A 38 -5.23 -8.48 7.18
N ILE A 39 -6.26 -7.63 7.15
CA ILE A 39 -6.85 -7.06 8.37
C ILE A 39 -7.50 -8.15 9.23
N ARG A 40 -8.16 -9.14 8.61
CA ARG A 40 -8.77 -10.27 9.33
C ARG A 40 -7.72 -11.13 10.02
N GLU A 41 -6.59 -11.38 9.38
CA GLU A 41 -5.52 -12.23 9.92
C GLU A 41 -4.68 -11.49 10.97
N PHE A 42 -4.27 -10.26 10.69
CA PHE A 42 -3.27 -9.55 11.49
C PHE A 42 -3.84 -8.37 12.29
N GLY A 43 -5.10 -8.02 12.09
CA GLY A 43 -5.69 -6.77 12.56
C GLY A 43 -5.28 -5.57 11.70
N LEU A 44 -5.88 -4.43 11.95
CA LEU A 44 -5.51 -3.17 11.29
C LEU A 44 -4.21 -2.65 11.90
N ARG A 45 -3.11 -2.75 11.16
CA ARG A 45 -1.76 -2.35 11.62
C ARG A 45 -1.28 -1.03 11.03
N GLY A 46 -1.82 -0.63 9.87
CA GLY A 46 -1.44 0.61 9.21
C GLY A 46 -2.32 1.79 9.61
N GLN A 47 -1.76 3.00 9.56
CA GLN A 47 -2.52 4.21 9.81
C GLN A 47 -3.38 4.63 8.62
N ILE A 48 -4.48 5.29 8.94
CA ILE A 48 -5.33 6.04 8.04
C ILE A 48 -5.11 7.51 8.38
N VAL A 49 -4.83 8.34 7.40
CA VAL A 49 -4.59 9.77 7.60
C VAL A 49 -5.78 10.54 7.08
N LEU A 50 -6.35 11.36 7.96
CA LEU A 50 -7.47 12.26 7.68
C LEU A 50 -7.01 13.72 7.72
N GLU A 51 -7.72 14.61 7.03
CA GLU A 51 -7.39 16.04 7.04
C GLU A 51 -7.45 16.61 8.45
N SER A 52 -8.57 16.46 9.12
CA SER A 52 -8.77 16.89 10.52
C SER A 52 -9.91 16.14 11.17
N ARG A 53 -10.10 16.31 12.49
CA ARG A 53 -11.27 15.74 13.20
C ARG A 53 -12.59 16.37 12.74
N GLN A 54 -12.59 17.65 12.43
CA GLN A 54 -13.78 18.40 12.00
C GLN A 54 -14.12 18.16 10.55
N ASN A 55 -13.12 17.84 9.73
CA ASN A 55 -13.27 17.51 8.32
C ASN A 55 -12.52 16.21 8.00
N PRO A 56 -13.08 15.05 8.31
CA PRO A 56 -12.38 13.76 8.22
C PRO A 56 -12.31 13.23 6.79
N VAL A 57 -11.82 14.04 5.86
CA VAL A 57 -11.55 13.64 4.47
C VAL A 57 -10.27 12.80 4.43
N ILE A 58 -10.33 11.68 3.74
CA ILE A 58 -9.18 10.77 3.65
C ILE A 58 -8.04 11.40 2.86
N VAL A 59 -6.87 11.48 3.48
CA VAL A 59 -5.61 11.84 2.83
C VAL A 59 -4.90 10.58 2.34
N THR A 60 -4.66 9.60 3.22
CA THR A 60 -4.14 8.28 2.85
C THR A 60 -4.94 7.17 3.51
N GLY A 61 -4.91 5.96 2.94
CA GLY A 61 -5.58 4.80 3.53
C GLY A 61 -7.00 4.51 3.02
N HIS A 62 -7.44 5.05 1.88
CA HIS A 62 -8.74 4.77 1.28
C HIS A 62 -9.07 3.28 1.23
N ILE A 63 -8.09 2.46 0.88
CA ILE A 63 -8.27 1.02 0.75
C ILE A 63 -8.46 0.35 2.12
N ARG A 64 -7.79 0.84 3.16
CA ARG A 64 -7.96 0.34 4.53
C ARG A 64 -9.36 0.62 5.04
N VAL A 65 -9.85 1.85 4.84
CA VAL A 65 -11.23 2.23 5.20
C VAL A 65 -12.24 1.36 4.46
N ALA A 66 -12.09 1.19 3.14
CA ALA A 66 -12.97 0.37 2.34
C ALA A 66 -12.94 -1.12 2.77
N SER A 67 -11.77 -1.63 3.14
CA SER A 67 -11.60 -3.00 3.62
C SER A 67 -12.24 -3.20 5.00
N CYS A 68 -12.04 -2.28 5.94
CA CYS A 68 -12.71 -2.31 7.24
C CYS A 68 -14.25 -2.29 7.06
N LYS A 69 -14.74 -1.43 6.17
CA LYS A 69 -16.18 -1.38 5.83
C LYS A 69 -16.65 -2.71 5.25
N SER A 70 -15.89 -3.34 4.36
CA SER A 70 -16.25 -4.65 3.78
C SER A 70 -16.27 -5.77 4.80
N LEU A 71 -15.50 -5.64 5.89
CA LEU A 71 -15.48 -6.55 7.03
C LEU A 71 -16.63 -6.31 8.04
N GLY A 72 -17.47 -5.31 7.79
CA GLY A 72 -18.59 -4.96 8.67
C GLY A 72 -18.19 -4.11 9.88
N TRP A 73 -17.01 -3.50 9.88
CA TRP A 73 -16.62 -2.59 10.94
C TRP A 73 -17.46 -1.32 10.91
N ALA A 74 -17.93 -0.88 12.05
CA ALA A 74 -18.64 0.39 12.21
C ALA A 74 -17.69 1.55 12.53
N GLU A 75 -16.58 1.25 13.19
CA GLU A 75 -15.65 2.22 13.76
C GLU A 75 -14.20 1.78 13.53
N ILE A 76 -13.29 2.76 13.52
CA ILE A 76 -11.84 2.54 13.47
C ILE A 76 -11.24 3.07 14.76
N PRO A 77 -10.36 2.31 15.45
CA PRO A 77 -9.67 2.79 16.64
C PRO A 77 -8.86 4.04 16.37
N ASP A 78 -8.91 5.02 17.26
CA ASP A 78 -8.23 6.31 17.11
C ASP A 78 -6.69 6.14 16.99
N GLU A 79 -6.15 5.08 17.56
CA GLU A 79 -4.73 4.70 17.41
C GLU A 79 -4.30 4.40 15.98
N ASN A 80 -5.26 4.06 15.10
CA ASN A 80 -5.04 3.82 13.68
C ASN A 80 -5.34 5.05 12.82
N ILE A 81 -5.69 6.19 13.44
CA ILE A 81 -5.98 7.44 12.74
C ILE A 81 -4.89 8.46 13.04
N ALA A 82 -4.42 9.12 12.00
CA ALA A 82 -3.59 10.31 12.11
C ALA A 82 -4.29 11.49 11.41
N TYR A 83 -3.95 12.70 11.82
CA TYR A 83 -4.50 13.92 11.26
C TYR A 83 -3.39 14.79 10.68
N CYS A 84 -3.74 15.56 9.64
CA CYS A 84 -2.82 16.51 8.98
C CYS A 84 -2.79 17.87 9.68
N ASP A 85 -2.89 17.89 11.01
CA ASP A 85 -2.86 19.14 11.77
C ASP A 85 -1.59 19.95 11.47
N GLY A 86 -1.77 21.25 11.19
CA GLY A 86 -0.66 22.15 10.88
C GLY A 86 -0.15 22.14 9.44
N LEU A 87 -0.69 21.29 8.56
CA LEU A 87 -0.39 21.34 7.14
C LEU A 87 -1.35 22.28 6.39
N THR A 88 -0.82 22.98 5.36
CA THR A 88 -1.64 23.78 4.45
C THR A 88 -2.41 22.85 3.48
N GLU A 89 -3.46 23.38 2.84
CA GLU A 89 -4.20 22.62 1.81
C GLU A 89 -3.32 22.08 0.69
N ASP A 90 -2.35 22.87 0.24
CA ASP A 90 -1.43 22.46 -0.82
C ASP A 90 -0.46 21.38 -0.35
N GLN A 91 -0.03 21.44 0.91
CA GLN A 91 0.77 20.38 1.52
C GLN A 91 -0.04 19.08 1.65
N ILE A 92 -1.31 19.15 2.03
CA ILE A 92 -2.19 17.98 2.12
C ILE A 92 -2.40 17.36 0.73
N LYS A 93 -2.64 18.18 -0.31
CA LYS A 93 -2.75 17.72 -1.70
C LYS A 93 -1.46 17.05 -2.18
N ALA A 94 -0.32 17.68 -1.90
CA ALA A 94 1.00 17.14 -2.25
C ALA A 94 1.29 15.83 -1.52
N TYR A 95 0.98 15.74 -0.22
CA TYR A 95 1.17 14.54 0.58
C TYR A 95 0.33 13.37 0.06
N ARG A 96 -0.92 13.61 -0.33
CA ARG A 96 -1.81 12.62 -0.94
C ARG A 96 -1.19 11.93 -2.17
N ILE A 97 -0.53 12.74 -3.00
CA ILE A 97 0.16 12.25 -4.20
C ILE A 97 1.47 11.55 -3.82
N ALA A 98 2.28 12.17 -2.97
CA ALA A 98 3.60 11.68 -2.59
C ALA A 98 3.53 10.31 -1.90
N ASP A 99 2.59 10.11 -0.97
CA ASP A 99 2.40 8.82 -0.27
C ASP A 99 2.14 7.67 -1.26
N ASN A 100 1.29 7.92 -2.26
CA ASN A 100 1.02 6.93 -3.29
C ASN A 100 2.24 6.68 -4.20
N LYS A 101 2.93 7.76 -4.61
CA LYS A 101 4.06 7.66 -5.55
C LYS A 101 5.29 7.02 -4.95
N THR A 102 5.61 7.32 -3.70
CA THR A 102 6.77 6.73 -3.01
C THR A 102 6.64 5.22 -2.88
N GLY A 103 5.41 4.71 -2.66
CA GLY A 103 5.15 3.27 -2.66
C GLY A 103 5.36 2.59 -4.03
N GLU A 104 5.22 3.34 -5.13
CA GLU A 104 5.43 2.81 -6.49
C GLU A 104 6.91 2.73 -6.90
N ILE A 105 7.80 3.45 -6.20
CA ILE A 105 9.25 3.46 -6.49
C ILE A 105 9.90 2.17 -5.97
N SER A 106 9.35 1.58 -4.92
CA SER A 106 9.88 0.35 -4.32
C SER A 106 9.61 -0.86 -5.20
N THR A 107 10.61 -1.73 -5.35
CA THR A 107 10.52 -2.99 -6.06
C THR A 107 10.87 -4.16 -5.14
N TRP A 108 10.41 -5.36 -5.51
CA TRP A 108 10.71 -6.58 -4.77
C TRP A 108 11.92 -7.31 -5.37
N ASN A 109 12.83 -7.79 -4.51
CA ASN A 109 13.72 -8.87 -4.90
C ASN A 109 12.91 -10.17 -4.89
N ILE A 110 12.55 -10.66 -6.05
CA ILE A 110 11.61 -11.78 -6.21
C ILE A 110 12.17 -13.09 -5.65
N SER A 111 13.47 -13.35 -5.76
CA SER A 111 14.08 -14.57 -5.21
C SER A 111 14.05 -14.58 -3.69
N MET A 112 14.39 -13.47 -3.06
CA MET A 112 14.29 -13.31 -1.60
C MET A 112 12.84 -13.42 -1.13
N LEU A 113 11.91 -12.74 -1.81
CA LEU A 113 10.48 -12.79 -1.46
C LEU A 113 9.94 -14.23 -1.52
N LYS A 114 10.28 -14.99 -2.56
CA LYS A 114 9.89 -16.41 -2.68
C LYS A 114 10.45 -17.25 -1.53
N SER A 115 11.70 -17.00 -1.15
CA SER A 115 12.32 -17.70 -0.02
C SER A 115 11.61 -17.40 1.30
N GLU A 116 11.33 -16.13 1.58
CA GLU A 116 10.60 -15.71 2.77
C GLU A 116 9.20 -16.32 2.82
N VAL A 117 8.45 -16.24 1.72
CA VAL A 117 7.10 -16.82 1.65
C VAL A 117 7.11 -18.33 1.88
N LYS A 118 8.11 -19.05 1.37
CA LYS A 118 8.27 -20.49 1.65
C LYS A 118 8.53 -20.79 3.13
N SER A 119 9.24 -19.90 3.84
CA SER A 119 9.56 -20.10 5.26
C SER A 119 8.35 -19.95 6.18
N ILE A 120 7.30 -19.23 5.75
CA ILE A 120 6.09 -18.96 6.54
C ILE A 120 5.24 -20.23 6.74
N GLY A 121 5.24 -21.15 5.82
CA GLY A 121 4.74 -22.52 5.90
C GLY A 121 3.23 -22.70 6.08
N LYS A 122 2.61 -22.08 7.09
CA LYS A 122 1.22 -22.36 7.48
C LYS A 122 0.19 -21.36 6.94
N LEU A 123 0.63 -20.17 6.54
CA LEU A 123 -0.26 -19.13 6.02
C LEU A 123 -0.31 -19.18 4.49
N ASP A 124 -1.51 -19.12 3.93
CA ASP A 124 -1.71 -19.00 2.49
C ASP A 124 -1.45 -17.55 2.05
N MET A 125 -0.22 -17.27 1.66
CA MET A 125 0.22 -15.94 1.25
C MET A 125 -0.42 -15.46 -0.07
N SER A 126 -1.08 -16.34 -0.82
CA SER A 126 -1.81 -15.95 -2.04
C SER A 126 -2.99 -15.03 -1.73
N LYS A 127 -3.61 -15.17 -0.56
CA LYS A 127 -4.69 -14.30 -0.07
C LYS A 127 -4.26 -12.84 0.06
N PHE A 128 -2.98 -12.61 0.31
CA PHE A 128 -2.39 -11.27 0.48
C PHE A 128 -1.74 -10.74 -0.81
N GLY A 129 -2.00 -11.41 -1.95
CA GLY A 129 -1.47 -11.02 -3.25
C GLY A 129 -0.09 -11.61 -3.58
N CYS A 130 0.45 -12.52 -2.75
CA CYS A 130 1.70 -13.23 -3.02
C CYS A 130 1.45 -14.56 -3.75
N ASP A 131 0.83 -14.52 -4.93
CA ASP A 131 0.60 -15.70 -5.75
C ASP A 131 1.70 -15.85 -6.81
N PHE A 132 2.69 -16.73 -6.55
CA PHE A 132 3.79 -17.00 -7.47
C PHE A 132 3.45 -18.01 -8.58
N LYS A 133 2.25 -18.61 -8.58
CA LYS A 133 1.79 -19.55 -9.59
C LYS A 133 1.27 -18.82 -10.83
N ASN A 134 0.72 -17.63 -10.64
CA ASN A 134 0.30 -16.78 -11.75
C ASN A 134 1.43 -15.85 -12.15
N LYS A 135 1.72 -15.78 -13.46
CA LYS A 135 2.74 -14.90 -14.07
C LYS A 135 2.48 -13.40 -13.88
N SER A 136 1.43 -13.02 -13.16
CA SER A 136 1.03 -11.62 -12.96
C SER A 136 1.68 -10.93 -11.75
N LEU A 137 2.76 -11.48 -11.19
CA LEU A 137 3.64 -10.71 -10.28
C LEU A 137 4.55 -9.72 -11.03
N THR A 138 4.13 -9.29 -12.18
CA THR A 138 4.57 -8.06 -12.84
C THR A 138 3.93 -6.82 -12.19
N TYR A 139 3.76 -6.84 -10.87
CA TYR A 139 3.33 -5.65 -10.16
C TYR A 139 4.50 -4.66 -10.15
N GLY A 140 4.52 -3.79 -11.13
CA GLY A 140 5.54 -2.77 -11.36
C GLY A 140 6.28 -2.89 -12.69
N ALA A 141 6.45 -4.07 -13.28
CA ALA A 141 7.21 -4.23 -14.53
C ALA A 141 6.47 -3.72 -15.77
N GLU A 142 5.14 -3.75 -15.79
CA GLU A 142 4.37 -3.25 -16.95
C GLU A 142 4.23 -1.72 -17.02
N ARG A 143 4.59 -0.98 -15.96
CA ARG A 143 4.38 0.46 -15.91
C ARG A 143 5.55 1.32 -16.36
N LEU A 144 6.70 0.72 -16.62
CA LEU A 144 7.83 1.45 -17.19
C LEU A 144 7.97 1.15 -18.70
N LYS A 145 6.88 1.18 -19.44
CA LYS A 145 6.95 1.66 -20.82
C LYS A 145 7.20 3.17 -20.71
N THR A 146 8.47 3.51 -20.44
CA THR A 146 8.91 4.89 -20.68
C THR A 146 8.78 5.09 -22.18
N ASP A 147 8.48 6.30 -22.60
CA ASP A 147 8.41 6.74 -24.01
C ASP A 147 9.70 6.49 -24.82
N LYS A 148 10.66 5.77 -24.26
CA LYS A 148 11.97 5.43 -24.82
C LYS A 148 12.19 3.93 -25.08
N GLY A 149 11.17 3.09 -24.99
CA GLY A 149 11.24 1.71 -25.49
C GLY A 149 12.16 0.74 -24.75
N TYR A 150 12.51 1.00 -23.49
CA TYR A 150 13.30 0.07 -22.69
C TYR A 150 12.44 -1.11 -22.24
N ASN A 151 12.83 -2.31 -22.65
CA ASN A 151 12.16 -3.54 -22.28
C ASN A 151 12.66 -4.02 -20.91
N LEU A 152 11.78 -3.94 -19.89
CA LEU A 152 12.08 -4.35 -18.52
C LEU A 152 12.20 -5.86 -18.30
N ASP A 153 11.85 -6.68 -19.28
CA ASP A 153 12.11 -8.11 -19.24
C ASP A 153 13.62 -8.44 -19.12
N ILE A 154 14.47 -7.48 -19.46
CA ILE A 154 15.92 -7.61 -19.36
C ILE A 154 16.38 -7.45 -17.91
N ILE A 155 15.71 -6.60 -17.12
CA ILE A 155 16.09 -6.33 -15.72
C ILE A 155 15.77 -7.54 -14.82
N ASN A 156 14.72 -8.28 -15.12
CA ASN A 156 14.34 -9.49 -14.37
C ASN A 156 15.25 -10.70 -14.68
N ARG A 157 16.06 -10.65 -15.74
CA ARG A 157 17.06 -11.69 -16.08
C ARG A 157 18.42 -11.47 -15.43
N CYS A 158 18.63 -10.32 -14.79
CA CYS A 158 19.94 -9.94 -14.26
C CYS A 158 20.31 -10.53 -12.90
N ASP A 159 19.52 -11.42 -12.35
CA ASP A 159 19.81 -12.08 -11.06
C ASP A 159 20.82 -13.23 -11.17
N CYS A 160 21.34 -13.51 -12.36
CA CYS A 160 22.28 -14.62 -12.61
C CYS A 160 23.71 -14.18 -12.97
N GLY A 161 24.13 -12.99 -12.59
CA GLY A 161 25.52 -12.53 -12.80
C GLY A 161 25.86 -12.09 -14.24
N ALA A 162 24.91 -12.11 -15.16
CA ALA A 162 25.12 -11.72 -16.56
C ALA A 162 25.04 -10.20 -16.81
N SER A 163 24.83 -9.41 -15.76
CA SER A 163 24.57 -7.96 -15.86
C SER A 163 25.77 -7.14 -16.32
N LYS A 164 26.99 -7.71 -16.37
CA LYS A 164 28.18 -6.97 -16.79
C LYS A 164 28.41 -6.94 -18.29
N ALA A 165 27.73 -7.80 -19.05
CA ALA A 165 27.97 -7.92 -20.48
C ALA A 165 27.11 -6.98 -21.36
N LEU A 166 26.06 -6.39 -20.81
CA LEU A 166 25.11 -5.58 -21.59
C LEU A 166 25.39 -4.08 -21.59
N PHE A 167 26.36 -3.62 -20.77
CA PHE A 167 26.75 -2.21 -20.75
C PHE A 167 28.02 -1.90 -21.56
N SER A 168 28.62 -2.87 -22.24
CA SER A 168 29.81 -2.69 -23.06
C SER A 168 29.54 -2.84 -24.56
N GLY A 169 28.38 -2.52 -25.03
CA GLY A 169 27.99 -2.69 -26.42
C GLY A 169 27.45 -1.42 -27.04
N ASP A 170 28.36 -0.69 -27.65
CA ASP A 170 28.18 0.07 -28.89
C ASP A 170 27.20 1.26 -28.90
N LEU A 171 27.76 2.38 -28.48
CA LEU A 171 27.53 3.65 -29.16
C LEU A 171 28.05 3.52 -30.60
N ILE A 172 27.22 3.07 -31.52
CA ILE A 172 27.45 3.27 -32.94
C ILE A 172 26.84 4.63 -33.29
N HIS A 173 27.73 5.55 -33.54
CA HIS A 173 27.46 6.78 -34.26
C HIS A 173 26.99 6.47 -35.69
N HIS A 174 25.83 6.95 -36.02
CA HIS A 174 25.52 7.46 -37.38
C HIS A 174 24.58 8.63 -37.24
#